data_1c01c5e9d635ea443a8586cec54828e0
#
_entry.id   1c01c5e9d635ea443a8586cec54828e0
#
_cell.length_a   1.000
_cell.length_b   1.000
_cell.length_c   1.000
_cell.angle_alpha   90.00
_cell.angle_beta   90.00
_cell.angle_gamma   90.00
#
_symmetry.space_group_name_H-M   'P 1'
#
loop_
_entity.id
_entity.type
_entity.pdbx_description
1 polymer ?
#
loop_
_entity_poly.entity_id
_entity_poly.type
_entity_poly.pdbx_seq_one_letter_code
_entity_poly.pdbx_strand_id
1 'polypeptide(L)'
;MYKRQPYTYSDGTPVNNWDGKYIGQATVRYAILHSMNVCAVRTLTDIGIDTGMKYLENFGFTTLVSKEDDPAHNDYNQSTALGGITNGVYNIELTAAYAALANNGVYTKPILYTKVLDHDGNVILDNSTPETHQVVKDSTAALLTNAMQDVIKRGTGTAAQLANGMPASGKTGTSEYSTDLWLAAYTPYYTCSIWGGYDSNKPMENIYNQTWHEVMWKNIMDRVNTTLGLQVKNFTMPASVEQKTVCSVTGLLAVSSCPSYTEYFAKGTGPTQSCSGHYKEEEDDEDDDDKYKEDSDSQNSQDSEDNEDSGNSDQSGDNNNNSGNNGNNNGNNNGNSNGDSGTVTPPEE
;
A
#
# COMPACT_ATOMS: atom_id res chain seq x y z
N MET A 1 6.26 -17.48 -6.06
CA MET A 1 5.29 -17.74 -5.00
C MET A 1 6.01 -17.72 -3.67
N TYR A 2 5.69 -16.78 -2.80
CA TYR A 2 6.31 -16.71 -1.48
C TYR A 2 5.60 -17.64 -0.52
N LYS A 3 6.35 -18.57 0.05
CA LYS A 3 5.85 -19.59 0.96
C LYS A 3 6.13 -19.19 2.39
N ARG A 4 5.11 -19.29 3.22
CA ARG A 4 5.10 -19.31 4.68
C ARG A 4 5.19 -17.96 5.37
N GLN A 5 4.21 -17.76 6.16
CA GLN A 5 4.13 -16.83 7.26
C GLN A 5 3.79 -17.67 8.51
N PRO A 6 4.26 -17.34 9.69
CA PRO A 6 5.02 -16.15 10.09
C PRO A 6 6.50 -16.14 9.62
N TYR A 7 7.09 -14.95 9.64
CA TYR A 7 8.49 -14.70 9.30
C TYR A 7 9.12 -13.79 10.35
N THR A 8 10.42 -13.93 10.60
CA THR A 8 11.15 -13.11 11.56
C THR A 8 12.30 -12.38 10.89
N TYR A 9 12.63 -11.22 11.41
CA TYR A 9 13.91 -10.57 11.12
C TYR A 9 15.08 -11.40 11.59
N SER A 10 16.29 -11.04 11.21
CA SER A 10 17.53 -11.75 11.60
C SER A 10 17.80 -11.74 13.11
N ASP A 11 17.24 -10.75 13.84
CA ASP A 11 17.31 -10.64 15.30
C ASP A 11 16.23 -11.47 16.03
N GLY A 12 15.38 -12.17 15.29
CA GLY A 12 14.28 -12.96 15.85
C GLY A 12 12.97 -12.20 16.04
N THR A 13 12.93 -10.89 15.81
CA THR A 13 11.72 -10.08 15.92
C THR A 13 10.68 -10.50 14.85
N PRO A 14 9.42 -10.73 15.19
CA PRO A 14 8.39 -11.08 14.21
C PRO A 14 8.13 -9.98 13.19
N VAL A 15 8.01 -10.36 11.91
CA VAL A 15 7.51 -9.48 10.85
C VAL A 15 6.00 -9.65 10.74
N ASN A 16 5.25 -8.61 11.03
CA ASN A 16 3.80 -8.62 10.99
C ASN A 16 3.27 -7.89 9.74
N ASN A 17 2.19 -8.41 9.15
CA ASN A 17 1.42 -7.63 8.19
C ASN A 17 0.58 -6.58 8.92
N TRP A 18 0.24 -5.50 8.23
CA TRP A 18 -0.52 -4.38 8.79
C TRP A 18 -1.90 -4.79 9.36
N ASP A 19 -2.51 -5.86 8.82
CA ASP A 19 -3.79 -6.41 9.26
C ASP A 19 -3.66 -7.54 10.30
N GLY A 20 -2.42 -7.84 10.74
CA GLY A 20 -2.11 -8.93 11.67
C GLY A 20 -2.38 -10.34 11.14
N LYS A 21 -2.68 -10.50 9.85
CA LYS A 21 -3.05 -11.79 9.27
C LYS A 21 -1.94 -12.41 8.44
N TYR A 22 -1.93 -13.73 8.42
CA TYR A 22 -1.04 -14.53 7.61
C TYR A 22 -1.87 -15.48 6.72
N ILE A 23 -1.67 -15.41 5.41
CA ILE A 23 -2.47 -16.16 4.44
C ILE A 23 -1.74 -17.37 3.84
N GLY A 24 -0.53 -17.68 4.32
CA GLY A 24 0.28 -18.78 3.80
C GLY A 24 0.98 -18.42 2.50
N GLN A 25 0.58 -19.01 1.37
CA GLN A 25 1.17 -18.72 0.06
C GLN A 25 0.51 -17.50 -0.59
N ALA A 26 1.33 -16.58 -1.10
CA ALA A 26 0.87 -15.42 -1.85
C ALA A 26 1.61 -15.32 -3.19
N THR A 27 0.94 -14.83 -4.22
CA THR A 27 1.62 -14.38 -5.44
C THR A 27 2.27 -13.01 -5.19
N VAL A 28 3.29 -12.66 -5.97
CA VAL A 28 3.91 -11.31 -5.91
C VAL A 28 2.85 -10.22 -6.14
N ARG A 29 1.97 -10.42 -7.12
CA ARG A 29 0.85 -9.51 -7.40
C ARG A 29 -0.05 -9.31 -6.19
N TYR A 30 -0.46 -10.39 -5.52
CA TYR A 30 -1.28 -10.33 -4.31
C TYR A 30 -0.56 -9.58 -3.18
N ALA A 31 0.74 -9.85 -3.00
CA ALA A 31 1.54 -9.18 -1.98
C ALA A 31 1.67 -7.66 -2.21
N ILE A 32 1.87 -7.24 -3.46
CA ILE A 32 1.90 -5.82 -3.85
C ILE A 32 0.53 -5.18 -3.64
N LEU A 33 -0.54 -5.82 -4.13
CA LEU A 33 -1.92 -5.36 -4.03
C LEU A 33 -2.36 -5.07 -2.60
N HIS A 34 -2.01 -5.97 -1.67
CA HIS A 34 -2.38 -5.88 -0.25
C HIS A 34 -1.27 -5.31 0.64
N SER A 35 -0.18 -4.83 0.05
CA SER A 35 0.94 -4.22 0.80
C SER A 35 1.47 -5.12 1.93
N MET A 36 1.77 -6.41 1.60
CA MET A 36 2.15 -7.41 2.59
C MET A 36 3.60 -7.26 3.03
N ASN A 37 3.82 -6.88 4.28
CA ASN A 37 5.14 -6.64 4.86
C ASN A 37 6.03 -7.88 4.82
N VAL A 38 5.50 -9.03 5.22
CA VAL A 38 6.25 -10.28 5.26
C VAL A 38 6.83 -10.64 3.89
N CYS A 39 6.04 -10.44 2.82
CA CYS A 39 6.51 -10.70 1.47
C CYS A 39 7.61 -9.73 1.04
N ALA A 40 7.51 -8.44 1.39
CA ALA A 40 8.51 -7.43 1.07
C ALA A 40 9.85 -7.72 1.78
N VAL A 41 9.82 -7.92 3.10
CA VAL A 41 11.02 -8.22 3.91
C VAL A 41 11.70 -9.49 3.42
N ARG A 42 10.92 -10.54 3.17
CA ARG A 42 11.45 -11.80 2.66
C ARG A 42 12.09 -11.64 1.28
N THR A 43 11.45 -10.86 0.39
CA THR A 43 12.01 -10.61 -0.95
C THR A 43 13.36 -9.93 -0.86
N LEU A 44 13.49 -8.87 -0.04
CA LEU A 44 14.76 -8.19 0.17
C LEU A 44 15.82 -9.13 0.75
N THR A 45 15.42 -10.00 1.71
CA THR A 45 16.32 -10.99 2.29
C THR A 45 16.79 -12.02 1.25
N ASP A 46 15.86 -12.53 0.43
CA ASP A 46 16.16 -13.57 -0.57
C ASP A 46 17.08 -13.04 -1.70
N ILE A 47 16.95 -11.78 -2.12
CA ILE A 47 17.85 -11.17 -3.11
C ILE A 47 19.16 -10.63 -2.53
N GLY A 48 19.22 -10.51 -1.20
CA GLY A 48 20.34 -9.90 -0.46
C GLY A 48 20.18 -8.39 -0.30
N ILE A 49 20.42 -7.90 0.92
CA ILE A 49 20.24 -6.49 1.29
C ILE A 49 21.12 -5.58 0.42
N ASP A 50 22.41 -5.94 0.24
CA ASP A 50 23.35 -5.17 -0.58
C ASP A 50 22.87 -5.02 -2.04
N THR A 51 22.20 -6.06 -2.59
CA THR A 51 21.58 -5.98 -3.91
C THR A 51 20.44 -4.97 -3.90
N GLY A 52 19.58 -5.00 -2.89
CA GLY A 52 18.48 -4.06 -2.75
C GLY A 52 18.96 -2.61 -2.65
N MET A 53 19.96 -2.35 -1.81
CA MET A 53 20.58 -1.03 -1.63
C MET A 53 21.15 -0.50 -2.94
N LYS A 54 21.90 -1.32 -3.67
CA LYS A 54 22.44 -0.95 -4.98
C LYS A 54 21.35 -0.56 -6.00
N TYR A 55 20.19 -1.22 -5.96
CA TYR A 55 19.07 -0.82 -6.81
C TYR A 55 18.48 0.52 -6.36
N LEU A 56 18.37 0.79 -5.05
CA LEU A 56 17.91 2.09 -4.56
C LEU A 56 18.86 3.22 -5.01
N GLU A 57 20.17 3.03 -4.88
CA GLU A 57 21.17 3.98 -5.40
C GLU A 57 21.01 4.21 -6.90
N ASN A 58 20.83 3.14 -7.69
CA ASN A 58 20.61 3.23 -9.13
C ASN A 58 19.28 3.92 -9.48
N PHE A 59 18.26 3.85 -8.62
CA PHE A 59 17.02 4.60 -8.76
C PHE A 59 17.15 6.08 -8.32
N GLY A 60 18.34 6.50 -7.90
CA GLY A 60 18.68 7.89 -7.63
C GLY A 60 18.43 8.37 -6.20
N PHE A 61 18.26 7.47 -5.23
CA PHE A 61 18.16 7.83 -3.83
C PHE A 61 19.53 8.21 -3.27
N THR A 62 19.63 9.41 -2.68
CA THR A 62 20.90 9.99 -2.19
C THR A 62 20.98 10.08 -0.66
N THR A 63 19.90 9.79 0.05
CA THR A 63 19.82 9.92 1.51
C THR A 63 20.17 8.65 2.27
N LEU A 64 20.48 7.57 1.55
CA LEU A 64 20.78 6.25 2.13
C LEU A 64 22.07 6.31 2.96
N VAL A 65 22.00 5.75 4.16
CA VAL A 65 23.14 5.69 5.10
C VAL A 65 23.83 4.35 4.96
N SER A 66 25.13 4.36 4.61
CA SER A 66 25.94 3.17 4.50
C SER A 66 26.39 2.66 5.87
N LYS A 67 26.92 1.42 5.92
CA LYS A 67 27.52 0.87 7.15
C LYS A 67 28.81 1.56 7.53
N GLU A 68 29.49 2.14 6.55
CA GLU A 68 30.72 2.90 6.73
C GLU A 68 30.44 4.28 7.33
N ASP A 69 29.33 4.90 6.95
CA ASP A 69 28.91 6.22 7.46
C ASP A 69 28.38 6.14 8.88
N ASP A 70 27.50 5.18 9.18
CA ASP A 70 26.99 4.92 10.53
C ASP A 70 26.82 3.41 10.75
N PRO A 71 27.76 2.74 11.41
CA PRO A 71 27.64 1.31 11.70
C PRO A 71 26.45 0.93 12.59
N ALA A 72 25.93 1.86 13.40
CA ALA A 72 24.84 1.61 14.34
C ALA A 72 23.46 1.90 13.75
N HIS A 73 23.36 2.92 12.89
CA HIS A 73 22.09 3.41 12.34
C HIS A 73 22.19 3.56 10.82
N ASN A 74 22.25 2.44 10.11
CA ASN A 74 22.34 2.42 8.66
C ASN A 74 21.16 1.70 8.02
N ASP A 75 21.04 1.87 6.70
CA ASP A 75 19.91 1.36 5.92
C ASP A 75 20.14 -0.05 5.37
N TYR A 76 21.31 -0.66 5.65
CA TYR A 76 21.65 -2.02 5.21
C TYR A 76 21.04 -3.09 6.12
N ASN A 77 19.73 -3.03 6.29
CA ASN A 77 18.96 -3.93 7.14
C ASN A 77 17.64 -4.34 6.47
N GLN A 78 16.94 -5.32 7.06
CA GLN A 78 15.73 -5.88 6.50
C GLN A 78 14.53 -4.92 6.57
N SER A 79 14.51 -3.96 7.50
CA SER A 79 13.40 -3.01 7.65
C SER A 79 13.33 -2.00 6.50
N THR A 80 14.41 -1.82 5.76
CA THR A 80 14.46 -1.02 4.52
C THR A 80 13.46 -1.52 3.48
N ALA A 81 13.12 -2.82 3.49
CA ALA A 81 12.05 -3.36 2.66
C ALA A 81 10.67 -2.74 2.91
N LEU A 82 10.48 -2.13 4.07
CA LEU A 82 9.23 -1.49 4.51
C LEU A 82 9.33 0.05 4.52
N GLY A 83 10.44 0.60 4.05
CA GLY A 83 10.68 2.04 4.06
C GLY A 83 11.31 2.54 5.36
N GLY A 84 11.88 1.66 6.19
CA GLY A 84 12.67 2.01 7.37
C GLY A 84 14.02 2.57 6.95
N ILE A 85 14.03 3.81 6.46
CA ILE A 85 15.22 4.52 5.96
C ILE A 85 15.58 5.62 6.95
N THR A 86 16.83 5.62 7.41
CA THR A 86 17.33 6.48 8.50
C THR A 86 17.03 7.95 8.30
N ASN A 87 17.32 8.49 7.12
CA ASN A 87 17.10 9.91 6.80
C ASN A 87 15.82 10.15 5.96
N GLY A 88 15.02 9.09 5.72
CA GLY A 88 13.91 9.15 4.77
C GLY A 88 14.40 9.36 3.34
N VAL A 89 13.53 9.82 2.46
CA VAL A 89 13.84 10.07 1.05
C VAL A 89 13.27 11.41 0.59
N TYR A 90 13.92 12.05 -0.37
CA TYR A 90 13.33 13.21 -1.03
C TYR A 90 12.17 12.79 -1.94
N ASN A 91 11.06 13.53 -1.85
CA ASN A 91 9.87 13.26 -2.67
C ASN A 91 10.19 13.29 -4.19
N ILE A 92 11.08 14.17 -4.63
CA ILE A 92 11.49 14.24 -6.04
C ILE A 92 12.26 13.00 -6.48
N GLU A 93 13.08 12.40 -5.61
CA GLU A 93 13.84 11.17 -5.90
C GLU A 93 12.87 9.97 -6.02
N LEU A 94 11.90 9.86 -5.10
CA LEU A 94 10.86 8.85 -5.18
C LEU A 94 10.03 9.01 -6.46
N THR A 95 9.68 10.26 -6.83
CA THR A 95 8.97 10.54 -8.09
C THR A 95 9.79 10.08 -9.30
N ALA A 96 11.09 10.38 -9.32
CA ALA A 96 11.99 9.96 -10.42
C ALA A 96 12.15 8.44 -10.49
N ALA A 97 12.23 7.76 -9.34
CA ALA A 97 12.29 6.30 -9.28
C ALA A 97 11.04 5.65 -9.88
N TYR A 98 9.84 6.16 -9.55
CA TYR A 98 8.59 5.70 -10.15
C TYR A 98 8.46 6.11 -11.63
N ALA A 99 8.99 7.27 -12.02
CA ALA A 99 9.07 7.66 -13.42
C ALA A 99 9.97 6.71 -14.23
N ALA A 100 11.02 6.16 -13.65
CA ALA A 100 11.84 5.13 -14.29
C ALA A 100 11.04 3.86 -14.60
N LEU A 101 10.14 3.44 -13.71
CA LEU A 101 9.23 2.31 -13.97
C LEU A 101 8.25 2.63 -15.11
N ALA A 102 7.69 3.85 -15.13
CA ALA A 102 6.83 4.33 -16.20
C ALA A 102 7.56 4.40 -17.55
N ASN A 103 8.86 4.62 -17.53
CA ASN A 103 9.75 4.78 -18.67
C ASN A 103 10.56 3.49 -18.99
N ASN A 104 9.92 2.33 -18.95
CA ASN A 104 10.52 1.03 -19.30
C ASN A 104 11.81 0.70 -18.53
N GLY A 105 11.94 1.20 -17.30
CA GLY A 105 13.10 0.97 -16.42
C GLY A 105 14.27 1.91 -16.66
N VAL A 106 14.11 2.95 -17.47
CA VAL A 106 15.13 3.99 -17.70
C VAL A 106 14.93 5.12 -16.71
N TYR A 107 15.88 5.28 -15.80
CA TYR A 107 15.94 6.43 -14.90
C TYR A 107 16.38 7.69 -15.66
N THR A 108 15.75 8.80 -15.33
CA THR A 108 16.11 10.13 -15.80
C THR A 108 16.31 11.03 -14.60
N LYS A 109 17.50 11.62 -14.47
CA LYS A 109 17.83 12.52 -13.37
C LYS A 109 16.90 13.73 -13.38
N PRO A 110 16.21 14.03 -12.27
CA PRO A 110 15.35 15.20 -12.20
C PRO A 110 16.13 16.49 -12.46
N ILE A 111 15.55 17.38 -13.23
CA ILE A 111 16.08 18.73 -13.47
C ILE A 111 15.05 19.78 -13.05
N LEU A 112 15.49 20.88 -12.43
CA LEU A 112 14.62 21.97 -12.01
C LEU A 112 14.67 23.15 -12.99
N TYR A 113 15.69 23.19 -13.86
CA TYR A 113 15.86 24.19 -14.90
C TYR A 113 16.56 23.57 -16.10
N THR A 114 16.23 24.04 -17.29
CA THR A 114 16.84 23.57 -18.55
C THR A 114 18.11 24.35 -18.86
N LYS A 115 18.10 25.67 -18.66
CA LYS A 115 19.26 26.54 -18.94
C LYS A 115 19.35 27.67 -17.93
N VAL A 116 20.56 28.07 -17.65
CA VAL A 116 20.88 29.33 -16.98
C VAL A 116 21.65 30.18 -17.95
N LEU A 117 21.19 31.42 -18.16
CA LEU A 117 21.80 32.39 -19.04
C LEU A 117 22.42 33.55 -18.22
N ASP A 118 23.48 34.16 -18.72
CA ASP A 118 23.94 35.43 -18.19
C ASP A 118 23.08 36.61 -18.70
N HIS A 119 23.41 37.84 -18.30
CA HIS A 119 22.67 39.03 -18.71
C HIS A 119 22.77 39.33 -20.21
N ASP A 120 23.80 38.83 -20.90
CA ASP A 120 24.00 38.96 -22.33
C ASP A 120 23.34 37.84 -23.14
N GLY A 121 22.69 36.87 -22.47
CA GLY A 121 22.03 35.73 -23.10
C GLY A 121 22.95 34.56 -23.41
N ASN A 122 24.20 34.57 -22.94
CA ASN A 122 25.09 33.41 -23.10
C ASN A 122 24.73 32.32 -22.10
N VAL A 123 24.83 31.07 -22.56
CA VAL A 123 24.53 29.90 -21.74
C VAL A 123 25.63 29.69 -20.69
N ILE A 124 25.29 29.77 -19.40
CA ILE A 124 26.17 29.44 -18.27
C ILE A 124 26.04 27.95 -17.93
N LEU A 125 24.79 27.43 -17.86
CA LEU A 125 24.50 26.04 -17.61
C LEU A 125 23.46 25.53 -18.61
N ASP A 126 23.63 24.30 -19.09
CA ASP A 126 22.69 23.65 -19.98
C ASP A 126 22.37 22.24 -19.46
N ASN A 127 21.15 22.07 -18.97
CA ASN A 127 20.57 20.80 -18.50
C ASN A 127 19.48 20.27 -19.48
N SER A 128 19.44 20.79 -20.72
CA SER A 128 18.40 20.39 -21.69
C SER A 128 18.46 18.90 -22.08
N THR A 129 19.58 18.23 -21.80
CA THR A 129 19.75 16.79 -21.96
C THR A 129 20.07 16.18 -20.60
N PRO A 130 19.05 15.69 -19.84
CA PRO A 130 19.28 15.09 -18.54
C PRO A 130 20.03 13.77 -18.64
N GLU A 131 20.77 13.44 -17.59
CA GLU A 131 21.45 12.14 -17.45
C GLU A 131 20.43 11.02 -17.36
N THR A 132 20.64 9.93 -18.10
CA THR A 132 19.77 8.77 -18.10
C THR A 132 20.57 7.48 -18.03
N HIS A 133 20.02 6.46 -17.40
CA HIS A 133 20.56 5.09 -17.41
C HIS A 133 19.47 4.04 -17.16
N GLN A 134 19.73 2.81 -17.61
CA GLN A 134 18.82 1.69 -17.39
C GLN A 134 19.00 1.15 -15.97
N VAL A 135 17.96 1.17 -15.14
CA VAL A 135 17.98 0.63 -13.77
C VAL A 135 17.49 -0.81 -13.76
N VAL A 136 16.36 -1.07 -14.39
CA VAL A 136 15.77 -2.42 -14.50
C VAL A 136 15.39 -2.70 -15.94
N LYS A 137 15.25 -3.98 -16.30
CA LYS A 137 14.80 -4.38 -17.64
C LYS A 137 13.38 -3.85 -17.91
N ASP A 138 13.08 -3.60 -19.17
CA ASP A 138 11.75 -3.20 -19.64
C ASP A 138 10.64 -4.19 -19.19
N SER A 139 10.94 -5.50 -19.25
CA SER A 139 10.03 -6.55 -18.75
C SER A 139 9.76 -6.40 -17.24
N THR A 140 10.79 -6.09 -16.44
CA THR A 140 10.63 -5.90 -14.99
C THR A 140 9.77 -4.67 -14.69
N ALA A 141 10.04 -3.54 -15.36
CA ALA A 141 9.25 -2.33 -15.24
C ALA A 141 7.79 -2.56 -15.63
N ALA A 142 7.55 -3.25 -16.75
CA ALA A 142 6.20 -3.56 -17.24
C ALA A 142 5.43 -4.51 -16.30
N LEU A 143 6.08 -5.53 -15.75
CA LEU A 143 5.47 -6.46 -14.80
C LEU A 143 5.09 -5.76 -13.49
N LEU A 144 5.97 -4.91 -12.95
CA LEU A 144 5.67 -4.09 -11.78
C LEU A 144 4.55 -3.10 -12.07
N THR A 145 4.61 -2.39 -13.20
CA THR A 145 3.54 -1.47 -13.64
C THR A 145 2.19 -2.20 -13.68
N ASN A 146 2.15 -3.39 -14.30
CA ASN A 146 0.92 -4.16 -14.40
C ASN A 146 0.41 -4.63 -13.03
N ALA A 147 1.30 -5.08 -12.13
CA ALA A 147 0.90 -5.48 -10.78
C ALA A 147 0.41 -4.29 -9.94
N MET A 148 1.07 -3.13 -10.06
CA MET A 148 0.70 -1.92 -9.31
C MET A 148 -0.56 -1.21 -9.84
N GLN A 149 -1.01 -1.49 -11.08
CA GLN A 149 -2.33 -1.05 -11.52
C GLN A 149 -3.44 -1.63 -10.64
N ASP A 150 -3.27 -2.87 -10.15
CA ASP A 150 -4.23 -3.49 -9.26
C ASP A 150 -4.32 -2.77 -7.91
N VAL A 151 -3.23 -2.17 -7.42
CA VAL A 151 -3.25 -1.34 -6.19
C VAL A 151 -4.22 -0.18 -6.32
N ILE A 152 -4.20 0.52 -7.46
CA ILE A 152 -5.11 1.64 -7.74
C ILE A 152 -6.52 1.13 -8.07
N LYS A 153 -6.64 0.03 -8.80
CA LYS A 153 -7.93 -0.48 -9.28
C LYS A 153 -8.77 -1.15 -8.19
N ARG A 154 -8.15 -1.91 -7.28
CA ARG A 154 -8.85 -2.78 -6.32
C ARG A 154 -8.07 -3.03 -5.02
N GLY A 155 -6.99 -2.30 -4.79
CA GLY A 155 -6.11 -2.45 -3.63
C GLY A 155 -6.16 -1.27 -2.67
N THR A 156 -5.02 -0.98 -2.07
CA THR A 156 -4.88 0.07 -1.04
C THR A 156 -4.98 1.49 -1.59
N GLY A 157 -4.88 1.70 -2.91
CA GLY A 157 -4.86 3.02 -3.55
C GLY A 157 -6.15 3.36 -4.32
N THR A 158 -7.29 2.77 -3.99
CA THR A 158 -8.54 2.93 -4.77
C THR A 158 -9.10 4.34 -4.80
N ALA A 159 -8.81 5.18 -3.81
CA ALA A 159 -9.22 6.58 -3.79
C ALA A 159 -8.49 7.45 -4.85
N ALA A 160 -7.40 6.93 -5.44
CA ALA A 160 -6.65 7.59 -6.51
C ALA A 160 -7.17 7.27 -7.92
N GLN A 161 -8.25 6.52 -8.09
CA GLN A 161 -8.81 6.22 -9.41
C GLN A 161 -9.26 7.49 -10.14
N LEU A 162 -8.78 7.66 -11.40
CA LEU A 162 -9.03 8.85 -12.19
C LEU A 162 -10.43 8.87 -12.79
N ALA A 163 -11.06 10.05 -12.82
CA ALA A 163 -12.45 10.23 -13.22
C ALA A 163 -12.73 9.87 -14.69
N ASN A 164 -11.73 10.04 -15.57
CA ASN A 164 -11.83 9.74 -16.99
C ASN A 164 -11.51 8.27 -17.34
N GLY A 165 -11.23 7.42 -16.35
CA GLY A 165 -10.85 6.03 -16.56
C GLY A 165 -9.41 5.82 -17.06
N MET A 166 -8.55 6.84 -17.06
CA MET A 166 -7.14 6.70 -17.37
C MET A 166 -6.50 5.70 -16.40
N PRO A 167 -5.83 4.63 -16.87
CA PRO A 167 -5.17 3.70 -15.98
C PRO A 167 -4.02 4.38 -15.23
N ALA A 168 -3.92 4.08 -13.95
CA ALA A 168 -2.80 4.49 -13.12
C ALA A 168 -2.15 3.28 -12.47
N SER A 169 -0.87 3.40 -12.20
CA SER A 169 -0.05 2.40 -11.53
C SER A 169 0.69 3.07 -10.38
N GLY A 170 0.72 2.47 -9.20
CA GLY A 170 1.35 3.10 -8.05
C GLY A 170 1.28 2.29 -6.78
N LYS A 171 1.84 2.86 -5.72
CA LYS A 171 1.88 2.22 -4.39
C LYS A 171 1.65 3.25 -3.29
N THR A 172 0.82 2.90 -2.34
CA THR A 172 0.61 3.64 -1.09
C THR A 172 1.70 3.28 -0.07
N GLY A 173 2.03 4.22 0.79
CA GLY A 173 2.87 4.03 1.96
C GLY A 173 2.21 4.66 3.18
N THR A 174 2.24 3.93 4.30
CA THR A 174 1.77 4.41 5.59
C THR A 174 2.73 3.89 6.64
N SER A 175 3.41 4.79 7.33
CA SER A 175 4.28 4.44 8.44
C SER A 175 3.47 4.15 9.70
N GLU A 176 4.13 3.57 10.71
CA GLU A 176 3.51 3.32 12.01
C GLU A 176 2.96 4.62 12.60
N TYR A 177 1.81 4.52 13.25
CA TYR A 177 1.08 5.65 13.84
C TYR A 177 0.72 6.75 12.85
N SER A 178 0.75 6.47 11.53
CA SER A 178 0.50 7.45 10.47
C SER A 178 1.39 8.70 10.59
N THR A 179 2.68 8.52 10.89
CA THR A 179 3.66 9.62 10.86
C THR A 179 3.90 10.11 9.45
N ASP A 180 3.77 9.20 8.46
CA ASP A 180 3.89 9.50 7.03
C ASP A 180 2.77 8.83 6.24
N LEU A 181 2.21 9.57 5.32
CA LEU A 181 1.31 9.05 4.29
C LEU A 181 1.90 9.36 2.91
N TRP A 182 2.05 8.32 2.10
CA TRP A 182 2.63 8.41 0.76
C TRP A 182 1.71 7.82 -0.29
N LEU A 183 1.69 8.44 -1.45
CA LEU A 183 1.30 7.82 -2.71
C LEU A 183 2.31 8.20 -3.78
N ALA A 184 3.00 7.23 -4.35
CA ALA A 184 3.77 7.39 -5.57
C ALA A 184 3.05 6.65 -6.70
N ALA A 185 2.59 7.38 -7.71
CA ALA A 185 1.81 6.80 -8.81
C ALA A 185 2.01 7.56 -10.12
N TYR A 186 1.70 6.89 -11.22
CA TYR A 186 1.86 7.41 -12.57
C TYR A 186 0.77 6.91 -13.51
N THR A 187 0.54 7.68 -14.55
CA THR A 187 -0.22 7.31 -15.74
C THR A 187 0.74 7.04 -16.90
N PRO A 188 0.27 6.63 -18.08
CA PRO A 188 1.13 6.56 -19.27
C PRO A 188 1.74 7.91 -19.73
N TYR A 189 1.42 9.01 -19.04
CA TYR A 189 1.87 10.37 -19.40
C TYR A 189 2.74 11.02 -18.32
N TYR A 190 2.34 10.95 -17.06
CA TYR A 190 2.95 11.70 -15.96
C TYR A 190 3.09 10.87 -14.71
N THR A 191 4.14 11.16 -13.95
CA THR A 191 4.37 10.63 -12.60
C THR A 191 4.21 11.75 -11.59
N CYS A 192 3.58 11.43 -10.47
CA CYS A 192 3.41 12.33 -9.34
C CYS A 192 3.49 11.53 -8.05
N SER A 193 4.13 12.08 -7.02
CA SER A 193 4.08 11.55 -5.67
C SER A 193 3.61 12.60 -4.68
N ILE A 194 2.83 12.15 -3.70
CA ILE A 194 2.31 12.97 -2.62
C ILE A 194 2.85 12.40 -1.31
N TRP A 195 3.37 13.27 -0.49
CA TRP A 195 3.74 12.98 0.88
C TRP A 195 2.98 13.89 1.83
N GLY A 196 2.64 13.37 2.96
CA GLY A 196 2.13 14.12 4.08
C GLY A 196 2.63 13.57 5.40
N GLY A 197 3.07 14.48 6.24
CA GLY A 197 3.68 14.19 7.53
C GLY A 197 4.16 15.47 8.20
N TYR A 198 4.78 15.31 9.36
CA TYR A 198 5.46 16.39 10.05
C TYR A 198 6.98 16.24 9.93
N ASP A 199 7.71 17.33 9.73
CA ASP A 199 9.19 17.33 9.69
C ASP A 199 9.82 16.72 10.95
N SER A 200 9.11 16.77 12.08
CA SER A 200 9.55 16.20 13.36
C SER A 200 9.19 14.74 13.56
N ASN A 201 8.76 14.03 12.51
CA ASN A 201 8.37 12.62 12.51
C ASN A 201 7.47 12.22 13.70
N LYS A 202 6.34 12.91 13.86
CA LYS A 202 5.35 12.64 14.89
C LYS A 202 4.01 12.22 14.25
N PRO A 203 3.17 11.47 14.96
CA PRO A 203 1.87 11.08 14.48
C PRO A 203 1.02 12.25 14.01
N MET A 204 0.37 12.09 12.87
CA MET A 204 -0.63 13.05 12.41
C MET A 204 -1.93 12.80 13.19
N GLU A 205 -2.27 13.73 14.09
CA GLU A 205 -3.49 13.65 14.91
C GLU A 205 -4.72 14.06 14.11
N ASN A 206 -5.88 13.47 14.45
CA ASN A 206 -7.19 13.82 13.88
C ASN A 206 -7.31 13.64 12.36
N ILE A 207 -6.61 12.67 11.77
CA ILE A 207 -6.80 12.31 10.37
C ILE A 207 -8.08 11.50 10.25
N TYR A 208 -9.19 12.17 9.94
CA TYR A 208 -10.50 11.53 9.70
C TYR A 208 -10.53 10.65 8.44
N ASN A 209 -9.67 10.93 7.48
CA ASN A 209 -9.56 10.17 6.25
C ASN A 209 -8.09 9.93 5.89
N GLN A 210 -7.63 8.70 6.09
CA GLN A 210 -6.27 8.29 5.75
C GLN A 210 -6.00 8.21 4.25
N THR A 211 -6.96 8.50 3.38
CA THR A 211 -6.83 8.48 1.92
C THR A 211 -6.74 9.89 1.29
N TRP A 212 -6.63 10.96 2.10
CA TRP A 212 -6.60 12.33 1.58
C TRP A 212 -5.47 12.58 0.57
N HIS A 213 -4.31 11.96 0.75
CA HIS A 213 -3.17 12.05 -0.16
C HIS A 213 -3.47 11.37 -1.51
N GLU A 214 -4.23 10.28 -1.52
CA GLU A 214 -4.71 9.62 -2.73
C GLU A 214 -5.72 10.50 -3.48
N VAL A 215 -6.67 11.09 -2.75
CA VAL A 215 -7.66 12.04 -3.31
C VAL A 215 -6.96 13.28 -3.86
N MET A 216 -5.94 13.78 -3.16
CA MET A 216 -5.13 14.91 -3.64
C MET A 216 -4.43 14.56 -4.95
N TRP A 217 -3.76 13.40 -5.02
CA TRP A 217 -3.14 12.90 -6.23
C TRP A 217 -4.14 12.80 -7.39
N LYS A 218 -5.30 12.19 -7.12
CA LYS A 218 -6.39 12.08 -8.09
C LYS A 218 -6.79 13.45 -8.64
N ASN A 219 -7.05 14.42 -7.77
CA ASN A 219 -7.50 15.76 -8.17
C ASN A 219 -6.44 16.49 -9.00
N ILE A 220 -5.16 16.36 -8.66
CA ILE A 220 -4.05 16.90 -9.45
C ILE A 220 -4.03 16.27 -10.84
N MET A 221 -4.06 14.94 -10.91
CA MET A 221 -3.94 14.23 -12.18
C MET A 221 -5.20 14.37 -13.06
N ASP A 222 -6.39 14.42 -12.48
CA ASP A 222 -7.61 14.72 -13.23
C ASP A 222 -7.56 16.12 -13.83
N ARG A 223 -7.04 17.10 -13.08
CA ARG A 223 -6.84 18.45 -13.58
C ARG A 223 -5.79 18.52 -14.70
N VAL A 224 -4.67 17.81 -14.55
CA VAL A 224 -3.64 17.70 -15.60
C VAL A 224 -4.24 17.08 -16.86
N ASN A 225 -4.94 15.95 -16.74
CA ASN A 225 -5.58 15.28 -17.86
C ASN A 225 -6.56 16.20 -18.60
N THR A 226 -7.38 16.93 -17.85
CA THR A 226 -8.39 17.84 -18.42
C THR A 226 -7.73 19.06 -19.08
N THR A 227 -6.77 19.70 -18.38
CA THR A 227 -6.13 20.93 -18.88
C THR A 227 -5.34 20.69 -20.17
N LEU A 228 -4.67 19.51 -20.24
CA LEU A 228 -3.87 19.14 -21.41
C LEU A 228 -4.63 18.34 -22.46
N GLY A 229 -5.93 18.08 -22.25
CA GLY A 229 -6.75 17.31 -23.19
C GLY A 229 -6.25 15.90 -23.47
N LEU A 230 -5.67 15.23 -22.44
CA LEU A 230 -5.05 13.92 -22.61
C LEU A 230 -6.09 12.84 -22.85
N GLN A 231 -5.87 12.08 -23.92
CA GLN A 231 -6.73 10.94 -24.25
C GLN A 231 -6.40 9.74 -23.37
N VAL A 232 -7.42 8.94 -23.02
CA VAL A 232 -7.21 7.69 -22.28
C VAL A 232 -6.28 6.78 -23.06
N LYS A 233 -5.18 6.36 -22.44
CA LYS A 233 -4.15 5.53 -23.00
C LYS A 233 -3.79 4.42 -22.02
N ASN A 234 -3.65 3.19 -22.51
CA ASN A 234 -3.18 2.07 -21.70
C ASN A 234 -1.64 2.03 -21.63
N PHE A 235 -1.11 1.45 -20.57
CA PHE A 235 0.31 1.12 -20.51
C PHE A 235 0.66 0.10 -21.60
N THR A 236 1.78 0.31 -22.26
CA THR A 236 2.25 -0.59 -23.32
C THR A 236 3.03 -1.75 -22.70
N MET A 237 2.67 -2.96 -23.11
CA MET A 237 3.41 -4.15 -22.70
C MET A 237 4.52 -4.41 -23.73
N PRO A 238 5.82 -4.48 -23.31
CA PRO A 238 6.92 -4.71 -24.24
C PRO A 238 6.94 -6.14 -24.79
N ALA A 239 7.59 -6.34 -25.93
CA ALA A 239 7.74 -7.65 -26.55
C ALA A 239 8.56 -8.66 -25.71
N SER A 240 9.27 -8.17 -24.70
CA SER A 240 10.00 -8.97 -23.70
C SER A 240 9.09 -9.63 -22.64
N VAL A 241 7.76 -9.36 -22.69
CA VAL A 241 6.75 -9.93 -21.78
C VAL A 241 5.83 -10.86 -22.57
N GLU A 242 5.46 -11.98 -21.96
CA GLU A 242 4.48 -12.94 -22.47
C GLU A 242 3.34 -13.14 -21.46
N GLN A 243 2.18 -13.56 -21.98
CA GLN A 243 1.02 -13.94 -21.16
C GLN A 243 0.91 -15.46 -21.12
N LYS A 244 0.50 -16.00 -19.95
CA LYS A 244 0.14 -17.40 -19.79
C LYS A 244 -1.09 -17.53 -18.91
N THR A 245 -1.97 -18.47 -19.24
CA THR A 245 -3.09 -18.86 -18.38
C THR A 245 -2.57 -19.84 -17.35
N VAL A 246 -2.65 -19.47 -16.07
CA VAL A 246 -2.12 -20.24 -14.96
C VAL A 246 -3.22 -20.68 -14.01
N CYS A 247 -3.03 -21.82 -13.41
CA CYS A 247 -3.88 -22.33 -12.34
C CYS A 247 -3.74 -21.43 -11.10
N SER A 248 -4.84 -20.94 -10.55
CA SER A 248 -4.81 -20.05 -9.37
C SER A 248 -4.35 -20.76 -8.10
N VAL A 249 -4.43 -22.10 -8.06
CA VAL A 249 -4.01 -22.89 -6.91
C VAL A 249 -2.51 -23.22 -6.95
N THR A 250 -2.01 -23.67 -8.11
CA THR A 250 -0.62 -24.17 -8.20
C THR A 250 0.34 -23.18 -8.84
N GLY A 251 -0.15 -22.21 -9.62
CA GLY A 251 0.67 -21.31 -10.44
C GLY A 251 1.28 -21.98 -11.69
N LEU A 252 1.00 -23.24 -11.96
CA LEU A 252 1.40 -23.96 -13.19
C LEU A 252 0.47 -23.59 -14.35
N LEU A 253 0.79 -24.03 -15.57
CA LEU A 253 -0.13 -23.85 -16.70
C LEU A 253 -1.48 -24.50 -16.41
N ALA A 254 -2.54 -23.73 -16.62
CA ALA A 254 -3.89 -24.23 -16.33
C ALA A 254 -4.33 -25.27 -17.36
N VAL A 255 -5.05 -26.29 -16.88
CA VAL A 255 -5.85 -27.23 -17.71
C VAL A 255 -7.33 -26.88 -17.53
N SER A 256 -8.20 -27.50 -18.32
CA SER A 256 -9.64 -27.16 -18.36
C SER A 256 -10.37 -27.29 -17.02
N SER A 257 -9.92 -28.18 -16.14
CA SER A 257 -10.48 -28.37 -14.79
C SER A 257 -9.90 -27.40 -13.72
N CYS A 258 -8.96 -26.50 -14.09
CA CYS A 258 -8.37 -25.57 -13.13
C CYS A 258 -9.21 -24.30 -12.99
N PRO A 259 -9.38 -23.75 -11.77
CA PRO A 259 -9.63 -22.34 -11.61
C PRO A 259 -8.38 -21.58 -12.12
N SER A 260 -8.57 -20.65 -13.05
CA SER A 260 -7.44 -20.06 -13.77
C SER A 260 -7.57 -18.56 -13.98
N TYR A 261 -6.44 -17.91 -14.20
CA TYR A 261 -6.35 -16.51 -14.61
C TYR A 261 -5.16 -16.30 -15.54
N THR A 262 -5.18 -15.20 -16.28
CA THR A 262 -4.05 -14.80 -17.12
C THR A 262 -3.04 -14.00 -16.29
N GLU A 263 -1.78 -14.41 -16.34
CA GLU A 263 -0.66 -13.70 -15.70
C GLU A 263 0.43 -13.38 -16.72
N TYR A 264 1.22 -12.37 -16.40
CA TYR A 264 2.31 -11.86 -17.21
C TYR A 264 3.66 -12.32 -16.68
N PHE A 265 4.57 -12.66 -17.60
CA PHE A 265 5.91 -13.14 -17.28
C PHE A 265 6.93 -12.48 -18.20
N ALA A 266 8.16 -12.27 -17.72
CA ALA A 266 9.25 -12.02 -18.62
C ALA A 266 9.37 -13.24 -19.57
N LYS A 267 9.61 -12.98 -20.85
CA LYS A 267 9.59 -14.02 -21.87
C LYS A 267 10.55 -15.16 -21.53
N GLY A 268 10.03 -16.38 -21.52
CA GLY A 268 10.78 -17.60 -21.20
C GLY A 268 10.92 -17.88 -19.69
N THR A 269 10.34 -17.06 -18.78
CA THR A 269 10.40 -17.31 -17.33
C THR A 269 9.10 -17.83 -16.75
N GLY A 270 8.02 -17.85 -17.52
CA GLY A 270 6.73 -18.39 -17.09
C GLY A 270 6.75 -19.90 -16.93
N PRO A 271 5.73 -20.48 -16.25
CA PRO A 271 5.65 -21.93 -16.03
C PRO A 271 5.62 -22.68 -17.38
N THR A 272 6.29 -23.81 -17.40
CA THR A 272 6.31 -24.75 -18.55
C THR A 272 5.57 -26.04 -18.27
N GLN A 273 5.36 -26.35 -16.97
CA GLN A 273 4.64 -27.54 -16.52
C GLN A 273 3.14 -27.24 -16.40
N SER A 274 2.32 -28.18 -16.84
CA SER A 274 0.87 -28.11 -16.66
C SER A 274 0.46 -28.58 -15.26
N CYS A 275 -0.60 -27.98 -14.74
CA CYS A 275 -1.27 -28.47 -13.53
C CYS A 275 -1.86 -29.85 -13.80
N SER A 276 -1.91 -30.71 -12.79
CA SER A 276 -2.57 -32.03 -12.87
C SER A 276 -4.10 -31.93 -12.93
N GLY A 277 -4.65 -30.73 -12.75
CA GLY A 277 -6.08 -30.47 -12.68
C GLY A 277 -6.60 -30.44 -11.25
N HIS A 278 -7.79 -29.86 -11.10
CA HIS A 278 -8.57 -29.86 -9.87
C HIS A 278 -9.94 -30.40 -10.23
N TYR A 279 -10.28 -31.53 -9.68
CA TYR A 279 -11.65 -32.04 -9.76
C TYR A 279 -12.46 -31.20 -8.76
N LYS A 280 -13.63 -30.71 -9.17
CA LYS A 280 -14.66 -30.37 -8.20
C LYS A 280 -14.99 -31.68 -7.50
N GLU A 281 -14.79 -31.76 -6.20
CA GLU A 281 -15.55 -32.70 -5.40
C GLU A 281 -17.01 -32.30 -5.66
N GLU A 282 -17.74 -33.12 -6.38
CA GLU A 282 -19.20 -33.04 -6.40
C GLU A 282 -19.55 -33.25 -4.93
N GLU A 283 -20.12 -32.24 -4.28
CA GLU A 283 -20.83 -32.44 -3.02
C GLU A 283 -21.93 -33.43 -3.39
N ASP A 284 -21.73 -34.70 -3.03
CA ASP A 284 -22.76 -35.69 -3.03
C ASP A 284 -23.82 -35.16 -2.04
N ASP A 285 -24.87 -34.55 -2.58
CA ASP A 285 -26.12 -34.34 -1.89
C ASP A 285 -26.65 -35.75 -1.59
N GLU A 286 -26.15 -36.34 -0.51
CA GLU A 286 -26.84 -37.47 0.13
C GLU A 286 -28.17 -36.92 0.64
N ASP A 287 -29.19 -37.03 -0.22
CA ASP A 287 -30.59 -36.94 0.17
C ASP A 287 -30.84 -38.07 1.18
N ASP A 288 -30.65 -37.80 2.45
CA ASP A 288 -31.15 -38.61 3.56
C ASP A 288 -32.69 -38.50 3.61
N ASP A 289 -33.33 -39.26 2.70
CA ASP A 289 -34.74 -39.62 2.79
C ASP A 289 -34.90 -40.62 3.93
N ASP A 290 -34.77 -40.19 5.17
CA ASP A 290 -35.19 -40.97 6.33
C ASP A 290 -36.71 -40.93 6.46
N LYS A 291 -37.31 -42.00 5.85
CA LYS A 291 -38.66 -42.43 6.07
C LYS A 291 -38.93 -42.62 7.56
N TYR A 292 -39.72 -41.72 8.10
CA TYR A 292 -40.44 -41.96 9.35
C TYR A 292 -41.44 -43.08 9.12
N LYS A 293 -41.17 -44.26 9.64
CA LYS A 293 -42.17 -45.29 9.90
C LYS A 293 -42.80 -45.00 11.26
N GLU A 294 -44.10 -44.69 11.22
CA GLU A 294 -45.00 -44.80 12.36
C GLU A 294 -45.09 -46.24 12.76
N ASP A 295 -44.76 -46.58 14.01
CA ASP A 295 -45.28 -47.75 14.71
C ASP A 295 -45.91 -47.24 15.99
N SER A 296 -47.25 -47.36 15.97
CA SER A 296 -48.15 -47.36 17.10
C SER A 296 -47.90 -48.61 17.94
N ASP A 297 -47.74 -48.51 19.26
CA ASP A 297 -48.56 -49.20 20.23
C ASP A 297 -48.18 -48.93 21.69
N SER A 298 -49.19 -48.44 22.36
CA SER A 298 -49.76 -48.82 23.65
C SER A 298 -48.96 -48.95 24.95
N GLN A 299 -49.47 -48.17 25.86
CA GLN A 299 -49.81 -48.54 27.26
C GLN A 299 -48.78 -48.32 28.35
N ASN A 300 -49.10 -47.39 29.18
CA ASN A 300 -49.76 -47.46 30.51
C ASN A 300 -48.92 -47.31 31.76
N SER A 301 -49.50 -46.49 32.62
CA SER A 301 -49.47 -46.43 34.10
C SER A 301 -48.26 -45.75 34.78
N GLN A 302 -48.60 -44.68 35.37
CA GLN A 302 -48.98 -44.40 36.76
C GLN A 302 -47.87 -43.95 37.69
N ASP A 303 -48.22 -42.78 38.27
CA ASP A 303 -48.11 -42.33 39.67
C ASP A 303 -46.74 -41.80 40.10
N SER A 304 -46.70 -40.76 40.74
CA SER A 304 -47.35 -39.95 41.74
C SER A 304 -46.35 -38.87 42.23
N GLU A 305 -46.93 -37.74 42.46
CA GLU A 305 -46.80 -36.89 43.67
C GLU A 305 -45.41 -36.45 44.11
N ASP A 306 -45.12 -35.30 44.50
CA ASP A 306 -45.80 -34.16 45.14
C ASP A 306 -44.87 -33.00 45.31
N ASN A 307 -45.51 -31.83 45.37
CA ASN A 307 -45.32 -30.67 46.26
C ASN A 307 -44.24 -29.67 45.97
N GLU A 308 -44.75 -28.52 45.63
CA GLU A 308 -44.92 -27.31 46.47
C GLU A 308 -43.60 -26.60 46.81
N ASP A 309 -43.44 -25.32 46.73
CA ASP A 309 -44.32 -24.21 47.02
C ASP A 309 -43.57 -22.89 46.64
N SER A 310 -44.33 -21.96 46.20
CA SER A 310 -44.34 -20.54 46.48
C SER A 310 -42.97 -19.79 46.40
N GLY A 311 -42.95 -18.66 45.86
CA GLY A 311 -43.80 -17.48 45.77
C GLY A 311 -42.97 -16.30 45.48
N ASN A 312 -43.45 -15.59 44.57
CA ASN A 312 -43.97 -14.24 44.64
C ASN A 312 -43.02 -13.05 44.80
N SER A 313 -43.24 -12.22 43.89
CA SER A 313 -43.53 -10.78 43.87
C SER A 313 -42.33 -9.82 43.88
N ASP A 314 -42.34 -9.08 42.84
CA ASP A 314 -42.78 -7.69 42.69
C ASP A 314 -41.80 -6.59 43.02
N GLN A 315 -41.71 -5.78 42.03
CA GLN A 315 -41.87 -4.33 41.91
C GLN A 315 -40.66 -3.42 42.13
N SER A 316 -40.36 -2.81 40.98
CA SER A 316 -40.44 -1.36 40.74
C SER A 316 -39.72 -0.40 41.65
N GLY A 317 -39.12 0.54 41.04
CA GLY A 317 -38.96 1.85 41.65
C GLY A 317 -37.79 2.65 41.16
N ASP A 318 -38.08 3.46 40.28
CA ASP A 318 -37.67 4.81 39.94
C ASP A 318 -36.84 5.62 40.94
N ASN A 319 -36.13 6.53 40.34
CA ASN A 319 -35.89 7.93 40.73
C ASN A 319 -34.49 8.28 41.31
N ASN A 320 -33.77 8.99 40.48
CA ASN A 320 -33.72 10.45 40.43
C ASN A 320 -32.81 11.15 41.49
N ASN A 321 -32.04 12.05 40.92
CA ASN A 321 -31.58 13.34 41.42
C ASN A 321 -30.35 13.39 42.35
N ASN A 322 -29.42 14.11 41.95
CA ASN A 322 -29.17 15.54 41.98
C ASN A 322 -27.98 15.96 42.85
N SER A 323 -27.22 16.85 42.29
CA SER A 323 -26.63 18.05 42.90
C SER A 323 -25.37 17.95 43.76
N GLY A 324 -24.50 18.84 43.39
CA GLY A 324 -23.73 19.66 44.32
C GLY A 324 -22.25 19.62 44.01
N ASN A 325 -21.72 20.54 43.33
CA ASN A 325 -21.46 21.96 43.50
C ASN A 325 -20.27 22.24 44.46
N ASN A 326 -19.51 23.19 44.01
CA ASN A 326 -18.51 24.02 44.72
C ASN A 326 -17.08 23.50 44.73
N GLY A 327 -16.13 24.29 44.44
CA GLY A 327 -16.00 25.73 44.25
C GLY A 327 -14.54 26.13 44.34
N ASN A 328 -14.23 27.16 43.62
CA ASN A 328 -13.34 28.25 43.98
C ASN A 328 -11.86 27.93 44.31
N ASN A 329 -10.90 28.68 43.89
CA ASN A 329 -10.74 30.10 43.61
C ASN A 329 -9.29 30.40 43.21
N ASN A 330 -9.13 31.39 42.36
CA ASN A 330 -8.25 32.55 42.46
C ASN A 330 -6.75 32.50 42.18
N GLY A 331 -6.41 33.48 41.36
CA GLY A 331 -5.16 34.22 41.41
C GLY A 331 -4.59 34.57 40.06
N ASN A 332 -5.10 35.52 39.34
CA ASN A 332 -4.71 36.93 39.19
C ASN A 332 -3.19 37.17 39.13
N ASN A 333 -2.63 37.61 37.98
CA ASN A 333 -2.25 39.00 37.77
C ASN A 333 -1.42 39.21 36.46
N ASN A 334 -1.92 40.06 35.62
CA ASN A 334 -1.37 41.28 35.04
C ASN A 334 0.07 41.30 34.49
N GLY A 335 0.18 41.78 33.26
CA GLY A 335 1.39 42.35 32.69
C GLY A 335 1.20 42.75 31.25
N ASN A 336 0.68 43.92 31.10
CA ASN A 336 0.54 44.78 29.90
C ASN A 336 1.88 45.10 29.24
N SER A 337 1.96 45.13 27.86
CA SER A 337 2.28 46.36 27.10
C SER A 337 2.66 46.07 25.64
N ASN A 338 1.92 46.72 24.78
CA ASN A 338 2.27 47.49 23.57
C ASN A 338 3.36 46.92 22.62
N GLY A 339 2.97 46.59 21.36
CA GLY A 339 2.80 47.55 20.25
C GLY A 339 3.95 47.41 19.30
N ASP A 340 3.72 46.97 18.09
CA ASP A 340 4.06 47.72 16.91
C ASP A 340 3.53 47.04 15.65
N SER A 341 2.76 47.79 14.90
CA SER A 341 2.26 47.46 13.56
C SER A 341 3.31 47.87 12.53
N GLY A 342 3.91 46.90 11.85
CA GLY A 342 4.74 47.11 10.70
C GLY A 342 4.18 46.40 9.48
N THR A 343 3.37 47.10 8.70
CA THR A 343 3.03 46.78 7.32
C THR A 343 4.28 46.82 6.45
N VAL A 344 4.60 45.67 5.81
CA VAL A 344 5.60 45.65 4.70
C VAL A 344 4.81 45.29 3.43
N THR A 345 4.73 46.27 2.55
CA THR A 345 4.34 46.17 1.14
C THR A 345 5.47 45.50 0.33
N PRO A 346 5.14 44.62 -0.65
CA PRO A 346 6.13 44.08 -1.56
C PRO A 346 6.49 45.10 -2.67
N PRO A 347 7.69 45.06 -3.23
CA PRO A 347 8.06 45.91 -4.36
C PRO A 347 7.49 45.36 -5.67
N GLU A 348 6.97 46.27 -6.48
CA GLU A 348 6.72 46.11 -7.91
C GLU A 348 8.05 46.11 -8.68
N GLU A 349 8.25 45.06 -9.51
CA GLU A 349 8.63 45.06 -10.94
C GLU A 349 8.86 43.65 -11.42
#